data_2f735b41541a83b15ab83aae57c0e0e8
#
_entry.id   2f735b41541a83b15ab83aae57c0e0e8
#
_cell.length_a   1.000
_cell.length_b   1.000
_cell.length_c   1.000
_cell.angle_alpha   90.00
_cell.angle_beta   90.00
_cell.angle_gamma   90.00
#
_symmetry.space_group_name_H-M   'P 1'
#
loop_
_entity.id
_entity.type
_entity.pdbx_description
1 polymer ?
#
loop_
_entity_poly.entity_id
_entity_poly.type
_entity_poly.pdbx_seq_one_letter_code
_entity_poly.pdbx_strand_id
1 'polypeptide(L)'
;MITVPATIFCAPLLAGIAIWVKIDSPGPVFFRQKRVGIHQKYFEILKFRTMRADTPKDVPTHLLENPDQYITKSGKFLRATSLDELPQLMNILKGDMSLVGPRPALWNQYDLLKEREKYGANDVLPGLTGWAQIHGRDTISISEKAKLDGYYVEHQSTWMDLKCLFLTVLAVLRRDGVQEGAEKKVNDTPLVSVIMATYRRE
;
A
#
# COMPACT_ATOMS: atom_id res chain seq x y z
N MET A 1 8.99 12.72 17.26
CA MET A 1 8.76 12.49 18.71
C MET A 1 7.40 11.86 19.05
N ILE A 2 6.36 11.98 18.22
CA ILE A 2 5.01 11.40 18.46
C ILE A 2 5.01 9.85 18.35
N THR A 3 5.90 9.28 17.54
CA THR A 3 5.92 7.85 17.23
C THR A 3 6.25 6.95 18.44
N VAL A 4 7.15 7.40 19.34
CA VAL A 4 7.52 6.62 20.54
C VAL A 4 6.32 6.44 21.48
N PRO A 5 5.60 7.51 21.91
CA PRO A 5 4.38 7.36 22.71
C PRO A 5 3.31 6.52 22.02
N ALA A 6 3.13 6.72 20.70
CA ALA A 6 2.16 5.95 19.92
C ALA A 6 2.49 4.45 19.91
N THR A 7 3.76 4.08 19.77
CA THR A 7 4.20 2.68 19.78
C THR A 7 3.98 2.03 21.16
N ILE A 8 4.29 2.74 22.24
CA ILE A 8 4.06 2.25 23.60
C ILE A 8 2.57 2.06 23.85
N PHE A 9 1.74 3.03 23.47
CA PHE A 9 0.29 2.94 23.61
C PHE A 9 -0.31 1.78 22.80
N CYS A 10 0.22 1.52 21.60
CA CYS A 10 -0.24 0.43 20.75
C CYS A 10 0.34 -0.94 21.13
N ALA A 11 1.33 -1.02 22.04
CA ALA A 11 2.01 -2.28 22.37
C ALA A 11 1.07 -3.41 22.84
N PRO A 12 0.08 -3.18 23.73
CA PRO A 12 -0.87 -4.22 24.12
C PRO A 12 -1.72 -4.70 22.95
N LEU A 13 -2.16 -3.80 22.07
CA LEU A 13 -2.91 -4.13 20.87
C LEU A 13 -2.06 -4.97 19.90
N LEU A 14 -0.81 -4.55 19.67
CA LEU A 14 0.15 -5.29 18.82
C LEU A 14 0.37 -6.71 19.36
N ALA A 15 0.51 -6.88 20.66
CA ALA A 15 0.67 -8.19 21.29
C ALA A 15 -0.59 -9.07 21.09
N GLY A 16 -1.79 -8.52 21.30
CA GLY A 16 -3.05 -9.23 21.07
C GLY A 16 -3.22 -9.67 19.62
N ILE A 17 -2.92 -8.79 18.65
CA ILE A 17 -2.97 -9.13 17.22
C ILE A 17 -1.92 -10.20 16.89
N ALA A 18 -0.70 -10.11 17.44
CA ALA A 18 0.36 -11.10 17.22
C ALA A 18 -0.07 -12.51 17.66
N ILE A 19 -0.69 -12.62 18.83
CA ILE A 19 -1.24 -13.88 19.34
C ILE A 19 -2.35 -14.39 18.41
N TRP A 20 -3.28 -13.54 18.00
CA TRP A 20 -4.35 -13.91 17.11
C TRP A 20 -3.86 -14.43 15.76
N VAL A 21 -2.93 -13.72 15.11
CA VAL A 21 -2.31 -14.16 13.85
C VAL A 21 -1.60 -15.51 14.00
N LYS A 22 -0.96 -15.74 15.16
CA LYS A 22 -0.26 -17.00 15.43
C LYS A 22 -1.19 -18.19 15.61
N ILE A 23 -2.35 -17.97 16.23
CA ILE A 23 -3.38 -19.00 16.45
C ILE A 23 -4.13 -19.31 15.13
N ASP A 24 -4.44 -18.28 14.34
CA ASP A 24 -5.25 -18.41 13.12
C ASP A 24 -4.56 -19.21 12.01
N SER A 25 -3.23 -19.11 11.89
CA SER A 25 -2.50 -19.85 10.85
C SER A 25 -1.05 -20.15 11.23
N PRO A 26 -0.50 -21.32 10.81
CA PRO A 26 0.90 -21.67 11.08
C PRO A 26 1.88 -20.74 10.35
N GLY A 27 3.02 -20.43 10.99
CA GLY A 27 4.09 -19.62 10.41
C GLY A 27 4.46 -18.38 11.24
N PRO A 28 5.25 -17.43 10.68
CA PRO A 28 5.68 -16.23 11.37
C PRO A 28 4.54 -15.25 11.58
N VAL A 29 4.56 -14.47 12.66
CA VAL A 29 3.57 -13.43 12.97
C VAL A 29 3.69 -12.25 12.02
N PHE A 30 4.94 -11.89 11.70
CA PHE A 30 5.26 -10.75 10.86
C PHE A 30 5.58 -11.17 9.43
N PHE A 31 5.12 -10.38 8.49
CA PHE A 31 5.50 -10.40 7.10
C PHE A 31 6.50 -9.29 6.83
N ARG A 32 7.56 -9.61 6.09
CA ARG A 32 8.59 -8.66 5.67
C ARG A 32 8.66 -8.65 4.16
N GLN A 33 8.79 -7.46 3.59
CA GLN A 33 8.88 -7.30 2.14
C GLN A 33 9.84 -6.16 1.80
N LYS A 34 10.70 -6.40 0.81
CA LYS A 34 11.64 -5.40 0.32
C LYS A 34 10.91 -4.27 -0.37
N ARG A 35 11.18 -3.05 0.06
CA ARG A 35 10.59 -1.81 -0.44
C ARG A 35 11.68 -0.78 -0.76
N VAL A 36 11.29 0.23 -1.56
CA VAL A 36 12.13 1.37 -1.88
C VAL A 36 11.85 2.50 -0.89
N GLY A 37 12.89 2.98 -0.23
CA GLY A 37 12.91 4.11 0.68
C GLY A 37 13.48 5.36 0.04
N ILE A 38 13.87 6.32 0.88
CA ILE A 38 14.47 7.59 0.45
C ILE A 38 15.73 7.33 -0.39
N HIS A 39 15.94 8.16 -1.42
CA HIS A 39 17.07 8.05 -2.37
C HIS A 39 17.19 6.65 -2.97
N GLN A 40 16.05 5.98 -3.18
CA GLN A 40 15.93 4.63 -3.73
C GLN A 40 16.70 3.54 -2.95
N LYS A 41 17.05 3.79 -1.67
CA LYS A 41 17.63 2.79 -0.79
C LYS A 41 16.58 1.75 -0.39
N TYR A 42 16.97 0.49 -0.38
CA TYR A 42 16.06 -0.59 0.00
C TYR A 42 15.97 -0.74 1.50
N PHE A 43 14.74 -1.03 1.98
CA PHE A 43 14.49 -1.44 3.36
C PHE A 43 13.44 -2.55 3.40
N GLU A 44 13.25 -3.19 4.54
CA GLU A 44 12.19 -4.17 4.76
C GLU A 44 11.03 -3.54 5.51
N ILE A 45 9.87 -3.45 4.86
CA ILE A 45 8.63 -3.04 5.53
C ILE A 45 8.13 -4.18 6.42
N LEU A 46 7.66 -3.84 7.61
CA LEU A 46 7.14 -4.78 8.59
C LEU A 46 5.61 -4.68 8.67
N LYS A 47 4.92 -5.82 8.52
CA LYS A 47 3.45 -5.91 8.65
C LYS A 47 3.07 -7.15 9.45
N PHE A 48 1.85 -7.18 9.98
CA PHE A 48 1.29 -8.47 10.39
C PHE A 48 1.02 -9.33 9.16
N ARG A 49 1.24 -10.63 9.29
CA ARG A 49 0.91 -11.59 8.25
C ARG A 49 -0.60 -11.71 8.14
N THR A 50 -1.13 -11.42 6.96
CA THR A 50 -2.55 -11.50 6.62
C THR A 50 -2.85 -12.62 5.62
N MET A 51 -1.80 -13.27 5.11
CA MET A 51 -1.90 -14.34 4.12
C MET A 51 -1.13 -15.57 4.59
N ARG A 52 -1.46 -16.72 4.04
CA ARG A 52 -0.78 -17.99 4.32
C ARG A 52 0.70 -17.91 3.98
N ALA A 53 1.52 -18.71 4.66
CA ALA A 53 2.96 -18.69 4.50
C ALA A 53 3.44 -19.17 3.11
N ASP A 54 2.61 -19.95 2.40
CA ASP A 54 2.85 -20.47 1.06
C ASP A 54 2.46 -19.49 -0.07
N THR A 55 1.99 -18.28 0.26
CA THR A 55 1.65 -17.24 -0.72
C THR A 55 2.90 -16.67 -1.40
N PRO A 56 2.89 -16.47 -2.74
CA PRO A 56 3.98 -15.79 -3.45
C PRO A 56 4.28 -14.40 -2.87
N LYS A 57 5.54 -14.14 -2.50
CA LYS A 57 5.93 -12.90 -1.77
C LYS A 57 6.20 -11.70 -2.69
N ASP A 58 6.63 -11.97 -3.91
CA ASP A 58 7.10 -10.92 -4.85
C ASP A 58 6.02 -10.46 -5.84
N VAL A 59 4.80 -10.98 -5.70
CA VAL A 59 3.65 -10.59 -6.51
C VAL A 59 2.74 -9.68 -5.68
N PRO A 60 2.39 -8.48 -6.17
CA PRO A 60 1.37 -7.65 -5.54
C PRO A 60 0.05 -8.40 -5.41
N THR A 61 -0.65 -8.26 -4.30
CA THR A 61 -1.89 -9.03 -4.02
C THR A 61 -2.96 -8.86 -5.12
N HIS A 62 -3.06 -7.68 -5.72
CA HIS A 62 -4.02 -7.40 -6.81
C HIS A 62 -3.68 -8.09 -8.13
N LEU A 63 -2.46 -8.65 -8.28
CA LEU A 63 -2.04 -9.43 -9.44
C LEU A 63 -2.09 -10.95 -9.18
N LEU A 64 -2.45 -11.39 -7.96
CA LEU A 64 -2.61 -12.81 -7.67
C LEU A 64 -3.93 -13.32 -8.25
N GLU A 65 -3.87 -14.49 -8.87
CA GLU A 65 -5.07 -15.26 -9.21
C GLU A 65 -5.72 -15.76 -7.92
N ASN A 66 -7.01 -15.42 -7.70
CA ASN A 66 -7.79 -15.82 -6.53
C ASN A 66 -7.10 -15.52 -5.17
N PRO A 67 -6.78 -14.25 -4.86
CA PRO A 67 -6.07 -13.88 -3.64
C PRO A 67 -6.82 -14.29 -2.36
N ASP A 68 -8.15 -14.41 -2.41
CA ASP A 68 -8.99 -14.78 -1.28
C ASP A 68 -8.65 -16.15 -0.67
N GLN A 69 -8.15 -17.09 -1.47
CA GLN A 69 -7.76 -18.42 -0.99
C GLN A 69 -6.48 -18.38 -0.11
N TYR A 70 -5.70 -17.33 -0.22
CA TYR A 70 -4.47 -17.13 0.56
C TYR A 70 -4.71 -16.28 1.80
N ILE A 71 -5.79 -15.47 1.84
CA ILE A 71 -6.06 -14.56 2.95
C ILE A 71 -6.59 -15.35 4.14
N THR A 72 -5.96 -15.19 5.30
CA THR A 72 -6.37 -15.84 6.56
C THR A 72 -7.60 -15.14 7.15
N LYS A 73 -8.30 -15.79 8.09
CA LYS A 73 -9.48 -15.20 8.75
C LYS A 73 -9.12 -13.90 9.49
N SER A 74 -8.05 -13.96 10.29
CA SER A 74 -7.49 -12.75 10.93
C SER A 74 -7.03 -11.73 9.89
N GLY A 75 -6.41 -12.19 8.81
CA GLY A 75 -5.92 -11.36 7.72
C GLY A 75 -7.02 -10.54 7.05
N LYS A 76 -8.18 -11.10 6.82
CA LYS A 76 -9.34 -10.40 6.26
C LYS A 76 -9.76 -9.21 7.14
N PHE A 77 -9.85 -9.41 8.44
CA PHE A 77 -10.16 -8.33 9.37
C PHE A 77 -9.05 -7.28 9.43
N LEU A 78 -7.79 -7.72 9.57
CA LEU A 78 -6.64 -6.81 9.70
C LEU A 78 -6.49 -5.91 8.46
N ARG A 79 -6.69 -6.45 7.25
CA ARG A 79 -6.64 -5.68 6.00
C ARG A 79 -7.79 -4.68 5.90
N ALA A 80 -9.02 -5.11 6.25
CA ALA A 80 -10.19 -4.24 6.22
C ALA A 80 -10.09 -3.05 7.19
N THR A 81 -9.31 -3.22 8.27
CA THR A 81 -9.09 -2.19 9.30
C THR A 81 -7.73 -1.51 9.19
N SER A 82 -6.88 -1.92 8.24
CA SER A 82 -5.47 -1.48 8.09
C SER A 82 -4.60 -1.71 9.35
N LEU A 83 -5.05 -2.54 10.29
CA LEU A 83 -4.29 -2.87 11.50
C LEU A 83 -3.06 -3.74 11.19
N ASP A 84 -3.03 -4.40 10.02
CA ASP A 84 -1.86 -5.14 9.55
C ASP A 84 -0.64 -4.23 9.33
N GLU A 85 -0.83 -2.95 9.13
CA GLU A 85 0.23 -1.98 8.88
C GLU A 85 0.82 -1.37 10.17
N LEU A 86 0.21 -1.58 11.35
CA LEU A 86 0.71 -1.03 12.62
C LEU A 86 2.17 -1.38 12.94
N PRO A 87 2.72 -2.58 12.62
CA PRO A 87 4.14 -2.86 12.85
C PRO A 87 5.10 -1.94 12.10
N GLN A 88 4.65 -1.20 11.07
CA GLN A 88 5.46 -0.19 10.38
C GLN A 88 5.87 0.98 11.30
N LEU A 89 5.22 1.17 12.45
CA LEU A 89 5.70 2.08 13.49
C LEU A 89 7.15 1.77 13.88
N MET A 90 7.58 0.51 13.81
CA MET A 90 8.98 0.12 14.04
C MET A 90 9.91 0.60 12.92
N ASN A 91 9.42 0.62 11.65
CA ASN A 91 10.18 1.20 10.55
C ASN A 91 10.32 2.73 10.71
N ILE A 92 9.28 3.39 11.21
CA ILE A 92 9.34 4.83 11.49
C ILE A 92 10.33 5.12 12.62
N LEU A 93 10.33 4.32 13.69
CA LEU A 93 11.29 4.45 14.80
C LEU A 93 12.74 4.23 14.36
N LYS A 94 12.97 3.35 13.38
CA LYS A 94 14.29 3.11 12.78
C LYS A 94 14.74 4.21 11.82
N GLY A 95 13.82 5.08 11.39
CA GLY A 95 14.10 6.12 10.40
C GLY A 95 13.99 5.66 8.94
N ASP A 96 13.48 4.47 8.67
CA ASP A 96 13.23 3.96 7.31
C ASP A 96 12.02 4.64 6.66
N MET A 97 11.08 5.13 7.49
CA MET A 97 9.79 5.69 7.08
C MET A 97 9.43 6.90 7.92
N SER A 98 8.44 7.67 7.44
CA SER A 98 7.72 8.71 8.17
C SER A 98 6.24 8.30 8.41
N LEU A 99 5.50 9.07 9.20
CA LEU A 99 4.05 8.89 9.35
C LEU A 99 3.34 9.24 8.04
N VAL A 100 3.73 10.35 7.42
CA VAL A 100 3.13 10.86 6.18
C VAL A 100 4.21 10.98 5.11
N GLY A 101 3.89 10.53 3.89
CA GLY A 101 4.79 10.57 2.75
C GLY A 101 4.30 9.67 1.61
N PRO A 102 5.01 9.63 0.48
CA PRO A 102 4.71 8.70 -0.60
C PRO A 102 4.75 7.24 -0.12
N ARG A 103 3.76 6.42 -0.53
CA ARG A 103 3.75 5.00 -0.14
C ARG A 103 5.00 4.28 -0.66
N PRO A 104 5.72 3.48 0.17
CA PRO A 104 6.93 2.80 -0.29
C PRO A 104 6.62 1.84 -1.44
N ALA A 105 7.26 2.07 -2.59
CA ALA A 105 7.14 1.23 -3.77
C ALA A 105 7.72 -0.16 -3.54
N LEU A 106 7.20 -1.19 -4.22
CA LEU A 106 7.89 -2.48 -4.32
C LEU A 106 9.22 -2.29 -5.03
N TRP A 107 10.20 -3.09 -4.69
CA TRP A 107 11.55 -3.03 -5.24
C TRP A 107 11.59 -3.19 -6.77
N ASN A 108 10.58 -3.82 -7.37
CA ASN A 108 10.44 -4.10 -8.80
C ASN A 108 9.41 -3.18 -9.51
N GLN A 109 8.89 -2.14 -8.86
CA GLN A 109 7.99 -1.15 -9.47
C GLN A 109 8.76 -0.02 -10.15
N TYR A 110 9.59 -0.35 -11.15
CA TYR A 110 10.46 0.60 -11.85
C TYR A 110 9.70 1.73 -12.53
N ASP A 111 8.52 1.45 -13.10
CA ASP A 111 7.69 2.46 -13.77
C ASP A 111 7.23 3.55 -12.80
N LEU A 112 6.79 3.16 -11.60
CA LEU A 112 6.40 4.11 -10.56
C LEU A 112 7.59 4.93 -10.08
N LEU A 113 8.75 4.32 -9.87
CA LEU A 113 9.96 5.01 -9.44
C LEU A 113 10.42 6.03 -10.47
N LYS A 114 10.41 5.68 -11.76
CA LYS A 114 10.74 6.58 -12.87
C LYS A 114 9.76 7.76 -12.97
N GLU A 115 8.46 7.51 -12.81
CA GLU A 115 7.48 8.61 -12.80
C GLU A 115 7.67 9.55 -11.62
N ARG A 116 7.98 9.03 -10.42
CA ARG A 116 8.24 9.80 -9.19
C ARG A 116 9.49 10.68 -9.26
N GLU A 117 10.51 10.28 -10.04
CA GLU A 117 11.71 11.09 -10.26
C GLU A 117 11.37 12.47 -10.82
N LYS A 118 10.37 12.57 -11.68
CA LYS A 118 9.92 13.83 -12.30
C LYS A 118 9.43 14.85 -11.26
N TYR A 119 9.08 14.38 -10.06
CA TYR A 119 8.45 15.18 -9.01
C TYR A 119 9.26 15.17 -7.69
N GLY A 120 10.48 14.63 -7.67
CA GLY A 120 11.30 14.51 -6.47
C GLY A 120 10.71 13.60 -5.38
N ALA A 121 9.70 12.77 -5.71
CA ALA A 121 9.00 11.96 -4.72
C ALA A 121 9.82 10.74 -4.22
N ASN A 122 10.97 10.46 -4.83
CA ASN A 122 11.93 9.46 -4.36
C ASN A 122 12.95 10.00 -3.36
N ASP A 123 13.00 11.33 -3.16
CA ASP A 123 13.99 12.02 -2.33
C ASP A 123 13.46 12.39 -0.94
N VAL A 124 12.26 11.90 -0.61
CA VAL A 124 11.64 12.04 0.71
C VAL A 124 11.44 10.67 1.36
N LEU A 125 11.30 10.65 2.69
CA LEU A 125 10.98 9.41 3.41
C LEU A 125 9.60 8.90 2.98
N PRO A 126 9.46 7.61 2.67
CA PRO A 126 8.16 7.01 2.41
C PRO A 126 7.29 7.04 3.66
N GLY A 127 5.98 7.20 3.47
CA GLY A 127 5.01 7.31 4.55
C GLY A 127 4.22 6.05 4.83
N LEU A 128 3.74 5.93 6.07
CA LEU A 128 2.70 4.96 6.45
C LEU A 128 1.38 5.33 5.75
N THR A 129 1.07 6.61 5.70
CA THR A 129 0.02 7.19 4.86
C THR A 129 0.56 8.32 4.00
N GLY A 130 -0.25 8.85 3.06
CA GLY A 130 0.18 9.95 2.19
C GLY A 130 -0.92 10.45 1.27
N TRP A 131 -0.63 11.53 0.59
CA TRP A 131 -1.62 12.24 -0.22
C TRP A 131 -2.22 11.38 -1.33
N ALA A 132 -1.41 10.61 -2.05
CA ALA A 132 -1.92 9.68 -3.07
C ALA A 132 -2.80 8.57 -2.49
N GLN A 133 -2.49 8.11 -1.26
CA GLN A 133 -3.26 7.04 -0.62
C GLN A 133 -4.69 7.47 -0.25
N ILE A 134 -4.89 8.73 0.15
CA ILE A 134 -6.22 9.27 0.49
C ILE A 134 -7.03 9.72 -0.73
N HIS A 135 -6.40 9.79 -1.93
CA HIS A 135 -7.04 10.23 -3.18
C HIS A 135 -7.24 9.11 -4.21
N GLY A 136 -7.20 7.85 -3.80
CA GLY A 136 -7.51 6.73 -4.70
C GLY A 136 -6.67 5.48 -4.53
N ARG A 137 -5.61 5.54 -3.70
CA ARG A 137 -4.80 4.38 -3.27
C ARG A 137 -4.36 3.47 -4.43
N ASP A 138 -5.08 2.37 -4.66
CA ASP A 138 -4.73 1.35 -5.65
C ASP A 138 -5.55 1.46 -6.95
N THR A 139 -6.52 2.39 -7.02
CA THR A 139 -7.43 2.58 -8.17
C THR A 139 -6.92 3.59 -9.20
N ILE A 140 -5.92 4.41 -8.85
CA ILE A 140 -5.38 5.46 -9.71
C ILE A 140 -4.18 4.96 -10.52
N SER A 141 -3.98 5.56 -11.70
CA SER A 141 -2.85 5.25 -12.58
C SER A 141 -1.49 5.58 -11.94
N ILE A 142 -0.42 4.94 -12.44
CA ILE A 142 0.95 5.21 -11.99
C ILE A 142 1.32 6.69 -12.13
N SER A 143 0.95 7.31 -13.26
CA SER A 143 1.23 8.73 -13.52
C SER A 143 0.49 9.65 -12.55
N GLU A 144 -0.78 9.36 -12.26
CA GLU A 144 -1.58 10.13 -11.32
C GLU A 144 -1.08 9.98 -9.89
N LYS A 145 -0.70 8.74 -9.50
CA LYS A 145 -0.07 8.47 -8.22
C LYS A 145 1.21 9.28 -8.03
N ALA A 146 2.09 9.30 -9.04
CA ALA A 146 3.33 10.06 -9.00
C ALA A 146 3.09 11.58 -8.91
N LYS A 147 2.06 12.11 -9.61
CA LYS A 147 1.66 13.52 -9.51
C LYS A 147 1.17 13.89 -8.11
N LEU A 148 0.33 13.04 -7.50
CA LEU A 148 -0.16 13.26 -6.13
C LEU A 148 0.96 13.16 -5.10
N ASP A 149 1.91 12.23 -5.29
CA ASP A 149 3.11 12.14 -4.45
C ASP A 149 3.98 13.40 -4.60
N GLY A 150 4.14 13.92 -5.83
CA GLY A 150 4.83 15.18 -6.11
C GLY A 150 4.14 16.37 -5.47
N TYR A 151 2.81 16.45 -5.58
CA TYR A 151 2.04 17.50 -4.91
C TYR A 151 2.30 17.52 -3.39
N TYR A 152 2.37 16.35 -2.76
CA TYR A 152 2.73 16.27 -1.35
C TYR A 152 4.13 16.84 -1.09
N VAL A 153 5.13 16.48 -1.92
CA VAL A 153 6.50 16.96 -1.77
C VAL A 153 6.60 18.48 -1.86
N GLU A 154 5.91 19.09 -2.83
CA GLU A 154 5.88 20.54 -3.02
C GLU A 154 5.18 21.29 -1.87
N HIS A 155 4.17 20.67 -1.25
CA HIS A 155 3.35 21.29 -0.20
C HIS A 155 3.60 20.71 1.18
N GLN A 156 4.72 20.02 1.38
CA GLN A 156 5.07 19.38 2.64
C GLN A 156 5.09 20.39 3.77
N SER A 157 4.23 20.17 4.76
CA SER A 157 4.08 21.00 5.94
C SER A 157 3.39 20.23 7.05
N THR A 158 3.56 20.66 8.30
CA THR A 158 2.84 20.07 9.45
C THR A 158 1.33 20.06 9.25
N TRP A 159 0.77 21.10 8.61
CA TRP A 159 -0.65 21.16 8.29
C TRP A 159 -1.07 20.13 7.27
N MET A 160 -0.25 19.93 6.23
CA MET A 160 -0.47 18.89 5.22
C MET A 160 -0.43 17.50 5.83
N ASP A 161 0.51 17.25 6.74
CA ASP A 161 0.62 15.98 7.46
C ASP A 161 -0.61 15.72 8.34
N LEU A 162 -1.04 16.71 9.11
CA LEU A 162 -2.25 16.60 9.93
C LEU A 162 -3.50 16.33 9.08
N LYS A 163 -3.62 17.00 7.92
CA LYS A 163 -4.70 16.76 6.96
C LYS A 163 -4.68 15.34 6.42
N CYS A 164 -3.50 14.84 6.03
CA CYS A 164 -3.34 13.44 5.59
C CYS A 164 -3.74 12.44 6.68
N LEU A 165 -3.28 12.64 7.90
CA LEU A 165 -3.63 11.77 9.03
C LEU A 165 -5.13 11.75 9.31
N PHE A 166 -5.77 12.94 9.35
CA PHE A 166 -7.21 13.04 9.57
C PHE A 166 -8.01 12.35 8.46
N LEU A 167 -7.68 12.61 7.19
CA LEU A 167 -8.35 11.99 6.05
C LEU A 167 -8.11 10.48 5.99
N THR A 168 -6.94 10.00 6.44
CA THR A 168 -6.66 8.56 6.55
C THR A 168 -7.61 7.89 7.53
N VAL A 169 -7.83 8.48 8.70
CA VAL A 169 -8.78 7.94 9.69
C VAL A 169 -10.18 7.86 9.08
N LEU A 170 -10.62 8.90 8.36
CA LEU A 170 -11.91 8.90 7.68
C LEU A 170 -11.99 7.83 6.58
N ALA A 171 -10.94 7.66 5.77
CA ALA A 171 -10.89 6.65 4.70
C ALA A 171 -10.94 5.22 5.28
N VAL A 172 -10.22 4.96 6.37
CA VAL A 172 -10.27 3.65 7.08
C VAL A 172 -11.67 3.39 7.63
N LEU A 173 -12.31 4.38 8.25
CA LEU A 173 -13.67 4.23 8.80
C LEU A 173 -14.71 3.99 7.70
N ARG A 174 -14.55 4.60 6.53
CA ARG A 174 -15.41 4.41 5.36
C ARG A 174 -15.10 3.15 4.57
N ARG A 175 -13.97 2.49 4.83
CA ARG A 175 -13.43 1.37 4.05
C ARG A 175 -13.20 1.69 2.58
N ASP A 176 -12.87 2.96 2.28
CA ASP A 176 -12.65 3.42 0.91
C ASP A 176 -11.29 2.91 0.36
N GLY A 177 -11.29 2.46 -0.89
CA GLY A 177 -10.08 2.23 -1.69
C GLY A 177 -9.29 0.95 -1.39
N VAL A 178 -9.84 -0.02 -0.65
CA VAL A 178 -9.23 -1.35 -0.49
C VAL A 178 -9.74 -2.26 -1.61
N GLN A 179 -8.94 -2.48 -2.65
CA GLN A 179 -9.20 -3.50 -3.67
C GLN A 179 -8.49 -4.80 -3.27
N GLU A 180 -9.26 -5.83 -3.00
CA GLU A 180 -8.78 -7.19 -2.81
C GLU A 180 -9.07 -8.00 -4.08
N GLY A 181 -8.00 -8.37 -4.80
CA GLY A 181 -8.08 -9.16 -6.02
C GLY A 181 -7.90 -8.37 -7.31
N ALA A 182 -7.51 -9.09 -8.37
CA ALA A 182 -7.57 -8.56 -9.72
C ALA A 182 -9.03 -8.19 -10.02
N GLU A 183 -9.29 -6.96 -10.50
CA GLU A 183 -10.57 -6.66 -11.13
C GLU A 183 -10.91 -7.83 -12.06
N LYS A 184 -12.08 -8.44 -11.89
CA LYS A 184 -12.67 -9.20 -12.99
C LYS A 184 -12.65 -8.22 -14.15
N LYS A 185 -11.80 -8.47 -15.16
CA LYS A 185 -11.90 -7.79 -16.43
C LYS A 185 -13.37 -7.91 -16.81
N VAL A 186 -14.12 -6.84 -16.65
CA VAL A 186 -15.37 -6.66 -17.35
C VAL A 186 -14.96 -6.91 -18.78
N ASN A 187 -15.56 -7.90 -19.42
CA ASN A 187 -15.29 -8.27 -20.78
C ASN A 187 -15.34 -7.00 -21.62
N ASP A 188 -14.19 -6.35 -21.80
CA ASP A 188 -13.92 -5.51 -22.94
C ASP A 188 -13.90 -6.46 -24.13
N THR A 189 -15.09 -6.76 -24.62
CA THR A 189 -15.25 -7.11 -26.01
C THR A 189 -14.67 -5.91 -26.76
N PRO A 190 -13.54 -6.06 -27.46
CA PRO A 190 -12.94 -4.92 -28.11
C PRO A 190 -13.93 -4.43 -29.18
N LEU A 191 -14.42 -3.23 -29.03
CA LEU A 191 -15.20 -2.47 -30.04
C LEU A 191 -14.40 -2.26 -31.37
N VAL A 192 -13.23 -2.92 -31.48
CA VAL A 192 -12.33 -2.81 -32.63
C VAL A 192 -12.62 -3.86 -33.71
N SER A 193 -13.48 -4.86 -33.48
CA SER A 193 -13.78 -5.90 -34.47
C SER A 193 -14.80 -5.48 -35.53
N VAL A 194 -15.46 -4.34 -35.40
CA VAL A 194 -16.55 -3.96 -36.32
C VAL A 194 -16.11 -2.96 -37.40
N ILE A 195 -14.96 -2.33 -37.29
CA ILE A 195 -14.53 -1.30 -38.26
C ILE A 195 -13.65 -1.86 -39.43
N MET A 196 -13.15 -3.07 -39.33
CA MET A 196 -12.31 -3.65 -40.42
C MET A 196 -13.09 -4.44 -41.48
N ALA A 197 -14.38 -4.60 -41.38
CA ALA A 197 -15.18 -5.38 -42.32
C ALA A 197 -15.79 -4.58 -43.51
N THR A 198 -15.63 -3.24 -43.55
CA THR A 198 -16.29 -2.42 -44.59
C THR A 198 -15.37 -1.71 -45.59
N TYR A 199 -14.09 -2.07 -45.63
CA TYR A 199 -13.20 -1.45 -46.62
C TYR A 199 -12.54 -2.50 -47.55
N ARG A 200 -13.41 -3.24 -48.28
CA ARG A 200 -12.98 -3.96 -49.48
C ARG A 200 -14.17 -4.26 -50.41
N ARG A 201 -14.49 -3.29 -51.26
CA ARG A 201 -15.08 -3.42 -52.59
C ARG A 201 -15.20 -2.00 -53.20
N GLU A 202 -14.24 -1.66 -54.01
CA GLU A 202 -14.30 -1.54 -55.47
C GLU A 202 -12.89 -1.27 -55.97
#